data_14ca4d65d2e6b312ca8873519d859238
#
_entry.id   14ca4d65d2e6b312ca8873519d859238
#
_cell.length_a   1.000
_cell.length_b   1.000
_cell.length_c   1.000
_cell.angle_alpha   90.00
_cell.angle_beta   90.00
_cell.angle_gamma   90.00
#
_symmetry.space_group_name_H-M   'P 1'
#
loop_
_entity.id
_entity.type
_entity.pdbx_description
1 polymer ?
#
loop_
_entity_poly.entity_id
_entity_poly.type
_entity_poly.pdbx_seq_one_letter_code
_entity_poly.pdbx_strand_id
1 'polypeptide(L)'
;MIKIPSDFKAFIFDLDGTLADTMPIHYKACQLVCNKNGFDFPEEYFYQEAGKPTIEVFTNLMQELEIKGFNGSELGQEKEKIFLELISMVEPLHIVADIAKSYKGKIPMAIGSGGQRKTVELTLDAINFNNFFDSIVTCDDVEKYKPDPETFLKAAFEMGVDPKDCVVFEDGNPGIEAAKAAGMMVVDVREFL
;
A
#
# COMPACT_ATOMS: atom_id res chain seq x y z
N MET A 1 14.55 7.88 -14.23
CA MET A 1 13.56 8.99 -14.04
C MET A 1 12.21 8.48 -14.50
N ILE A 2 11.20 8.49 -13.64
CA ILE A 2 9.84 8.03 -13.97
C ILE A 2 9.28 8.87 -15.12
N LYS A 3 8.77 8.20 -16.15
CA LYS A 3 8.11 8.86 -17.28
C LYS A 3 6.61 8.98 -16.97
N ILE A 4 6.19 10.18 -16.63
CA ILE A 4 4.77 10.48 -16.34
C ILE A 4 4.04 10.69 -17.68
N PRO A 5 2.84 10.11 -17.89
CA PRO A 5 1.99 10.41 -19.05
C PRO A 5 1.73 11.91 -19.19
N SER A 6 1.44 12.42 -20.38
CA SER A 6 0.99 13.80 -20.62
C SER A 6 -0.52 13.93 -20.35
N ASP A 7 -0.99 15.17 -20.23
CA ASP A 7 -2.42 15.53 -20.15
C ASP A 7 -3.18 15.02 -18.91
N PHE A 8 -2.48 14.89 -17.77
CA PHE A 8 -3.08 14.60 -16.48
C PHE A 8 -3.47 15.87 -15.72
N LYS A 9 -4.39 15.72 -14.76
CA LYS A 9 -4.83 16.81 -13.86
C LYS A 9 -4.70 16.48 -12.38
N ALA A 10 -4.52 15.20 -12.02
CA ALA A 10 -4.34 14.76 -10.65
C ALA A 10 -3.44 13.53 -10.56
N PHE A 11 -2.84 13.34 -9.38
CA PHE A 11 -2.14 12.11 -9.01
C PHE A 11 -2.85 11.38 -7.89
N ILE A 12 -2.83 10.06 -7.97
CA ILE A 12 -3.22 9.17 -6.88
C ILE A 12 -2.03 8.25 -6.63
N PHE A 13 -1.60 8.17 -5.39
CA PHE A 13 -0.50 7.31 -4.99
C PHE A 13 -1.04 6.15 -4.15
N ASP A 14 -0.65 4.93 -4.50
CA ASP A 14 -0.62 3.89 -3.49
C ASP A 14 0.43 4.23 -2.42
N LEU A 15 0.36 3.59 -1.27
CA LEU A 15 1.25 3.88 -0.15
C LEU A 15 2.35 2.84 0.00
N ASP A 16 1.97 1.57 0.26
CA ASP A 16 2.86 0.51 0.68
C ASP A 16 3.65 -0.08 -0.50
N GLY A 17 4.95 0.13 -0.55
CA GLY A 17 5.79 -0.27 -1.70
C GLY A 17 5.78 0.75 -2.85
N THR A 18 5.00 1.82 -2.73
CA THR A 18 4.88 2.87 -3.76
C THR A 18 5.41 4.23 -3.27
N LEU A 19 4.75 4.85 -2.29
CA LEU A 19 5.21 6.12 -1.70
C LEU A 19 6.15 5.89 -0.52
N ALA A 20 5.91 4.82 0.23
CA ALA A 20 6.65 4.41 1.42
C ALA A 20 7.28 3.01 1.22
N ASP A 21 8.55 2.87 1.61
CA ASP A 21 9.26 1.59 1.61
C ASP A 21 8.87 0.77 2.84
N THR A 22 7.64 0.30 2.86
CA THR A 22 7.05 -0.46 3.98
C THR A 22 7.29 -1.96 3.87
N MET A 23 7.56 -2.49 2.69
CA MET A 23 7.64 -3.93 2.45
C MET A 23 8.70 -4.64 3.31
N PRO A 24 9.94 -4.11 3.47
CA PRO A 24 10.93 -4.70 4.37
C PRO A 24 10.49 -4.71 5.83
N ILE A 25 9.73 -3.69 6.27
CA ILE A 25 9.23 -3.58 7.64
C ILE A 25 8.06 -4.53 7.87
N HIS A 26 7.18 -4.69 6.90
CA HIS A 26 6.12 -5.71 6.93
C HIS A 26 6.70 -7.12 7.02
N TYR A 27 7.72 -7.43 6.19
CA TYR A 27 8.41 -8.73 6.24
C TYR A 27 9.04 -8.96 7.62
N LYS A 28 9.77 -7.96 8.14
CA LYS A 28 10.38 -8.03 9.47
C LYS A 28 9.35 -8.28 10.58
N ALA A 29 8.18 -7.63 10.50
CA ALA A 29 7.09 -7.86 11.45
C ALA A 29 6.56 -9.30 11.36
N CYS A 30 6.38 -9.86 10.17
CA CYS A 30 6.00 -11.26 9.96
C CYS A 30 7.03 -12.21 10.58
N GLN A 31 8.32 -11.99 10.31
CA GLN A 31 9.41 -12.79 10.90
C GLN A 31 9.39 -12.76 12.42
N LEU A 32 9.21 -11.59 13.03
CA LEU A 32 9.21 -11.46 14.50
C LEU A 32 8.04 -12.21 15.13
N VAL A 33 6.85 -12.16 14.52
CA VAL A 33 5.70 -12.94 14.99
C VAL A 33 5.98 -14.42 14.89
N CYS A 34 6.45 -14.92 13.74
CA CYS A 34 6.69 -16.33 13.53
C CYS A 34 7.81 -16.88 14.44
N ASN A 35 8.94 -16.17 14.53
CA ASN A 35 10.06 -16.54 15.39
C ASN A 35 9.67 -16.64 16.87
N LYS A 36 8.87 -15.69 17.36
CA LYS A 36 8.31 -15.71 18.72
C LYS A 36 7.46 -16.95 18.99
N ASN A 37 6.80 -17.46 17.97
CA ASN A 37 5.93 -18.64 18.00
C ASN A 37 6.64 -19.95 17.60
N GLY A 38 7.96 -19.92 17.35
CA GLY A 38 8.80 -21.08 17.16
C GLY A 38 8.85 -21.64 15.73
N PHE A 39 8.48 -20.84 14.72
CA PHE A 39 8.60 -21.18 13.30
C PHE A 39 9.10 -20.00 12.48
N ASP A 40 9.57 -20.26 11.27
CA ASP A 40 10.10 -19.24 10.35
C ASP A 40 9.03 -18.70 9.42
N PHE A 41 9.20 -17.47 8.96
CA PHE A 41 8.44 -16.86 7.87
C PHE A 41 9.39 -16.70 6.66
N PRO A 42 9.23 -17.50 5.59
CA PRO A 42 10.14 -17.41 4.44
C PRO A 42 9.97 -16.10 3.67
N GLU A 43 11.09 -15.49 3.30
CA GLU A 43 11.07 -14.20 2.57
C GLU A 43 10.43 -14.35 1.19
N GLU A 44 10.76 -15.43 0.47
CA GLU A 44 10.17 -15.71 -0.84
C GLU A 44 8.65 -15.84 -0.77
N TYR A 45 8.14 -16.53 0.26
CA TYR A 45 6.71 -16.65 0.52
C TYR A 45 6.06 -15.27 0.77
N PHE A 46 6.71 -14.39 1.54
CA PHE A 46 6.21 -13.06 1.79
C PHE A 46 5.96 -12.27 0.50
N TYR A 47 6.94 -12.24 -0.40
CA TYR A 47 6.82 -11.50 -1.66
C TYR A 47 5.86 -12.17 -2.66
N GLN A 48 5.73 -13.49 -2.64
CA GLN A 48 4.73 -14.20 -3.46
C GLN A 48 3.30 -13.90 -3.02
N GLU A 49 3.08 -13.76 -1.71
CA GLU A 49 1.76 -13.50 -1.13
C GLU A 49 1.45 -11.99 -0.98
N ALA A 50 2.35 -11.11 -1.43
CA ALA A 50 2.18 -9.67 -1.32
C ALA A 50 0.87 -9.19 -1.97
N GLY A 51 0.15 -8.32 -1.25
CA GLY A 51 -1.15 -7.81 -1.68
C GLY A 51 -2.36 -8.61 -1.18
N LYS A 52 -2.16 -9.80 -0.59
CA LYS A 52 -3.22 -10.55 0.08
C LYS A 52 -3.45 -10.04 1.51
N PRO A 53 -4.66 -10.21 2.06
CA PRO A 53 -4.94 -9.91 3.46
C PRO A 53 -4.00 -10.68 4.40
N THR A 54 -3.42 -10.02 5.39
CA THR A 54 -2.46 -10.61 6.33
C THR A 54 -2.98 -11.89 7.02
N ILE A 55 -4.28 -11.93 7.34
CA ILE A 55 -4.92 -13.11 7.95
C ILE A 55 -4.88 -14.31 7.00
N GLU A 56 -5.12 -14.08 5.71
CA GLU A 56 -5.07 -15.12 4.68
C GLU A 56 -3.65 -15.64 4.52
N VAL A 57 -2.66 -14.74 4.44
CA VAL A 57 -1.24 -15.10 4.33
C VAL A 57 -0.80 -16.00 5.47
N PHE A 58 -1.09 -15.64 6.73
CA PHE A 58 -0.76 -16.51 7.87
C PHE A 58 -1.53 -17.81 7.88
N THR A 59 -2.81 -17.81 7.48
CA THR A 59 -3.62 -19.03 7.43
C THR A 59 -3.06 -20.03 6.42
N ASN A 60 -2.70 -19.55 5.23
CA ASN A 60 -2.11 -20.36 4.16
C ASN A 60 -0.73 -20.89 4.57
N LEU A 61 0.14 -20.05 5.14
CA LEU A 61 1.46 -20.46 5.63
C LEU A 61 1.35 -21.60 6.64
N MET A 62 0.44 -21.50 7.60
CA MET A 62 0.25 -22.56 8.60
C MET A 62 -0.24 -23.88 7.99
N GLN A 63 -1.06 -23.80 6.94
CA GLN A 63 -1.51 -24.99 6.20
C GLN A 63 -0.35 -25.64 5.43
N GLU A 64 0.45 -24.84 4.72
CA GLU A 64 1.59 -25.33 3.94
C GLU A 64 2.68 -25.96 4.83
N LEU A 65 2.96 -25.36 5.98
CA LEU A 65 3.97 -25.86 6.93
C LEU A 65 3.41 -26.88 7.94
N GLU A 66 2.13 -27.27 7.81
CA GLU A 66 1.43 -28.18 8.74
C GLU A 66 1.50 -27.75 10.21
N ILE A 67 1.59 -26.43 10.47
CA ILE A 67 1.69 -25.87 11.82
C ILE A 67 0.30 -25.88 12.47
N LYS A 68 0.19 -26.47 13.65
CA LYS A 68 -1.05 -26.59 14.41
C LYS A 68 -1.01 -25.75 15.68
N GLY A 69 -2.20 -25.35 16.13
CA GLY A 69 -2.34 -24.64 17.42
C GLY A 69 -2.27 -23.12 17.35
N PHE A 70 -2.22 -22.54 16.14
CA PHE A 70 -2.24 -21.09 15.92
C PHE A 70 -3.47 -20.67 15.11
N ASN A 71 -3.83 -19.40 15.24
CA ASN A 71 -4.92 -18.76 14.51
C ASN A 71 -4.35 -17.63 13.64
N GLY A 72 -4.59 -17.67 12.32
CA GLY A 72 -4.10 -16.66 11.36
C GLY A 72 -4.57 -15.24 11.71
N SER A 73 -5.76 -15.08 12.30
CA SER A 73 -6.25 -13.78 12.76
C SER A 73 -5.44 -13.23 13.93
N GLU A 74 -5.08 -14.10 14.92
CA GLU A 74 -4.26 -13.68 16.07
C GLU A 74 -2.86 -13.29 15.65
N LEU A 75 -2.22 -14.10 14.78
CA LEU A 75 -0.90 -13.80 14.23
C LEU A 75 -0.92 -12.53 13.39
N GLY A 76 -1.97 -12.31 12.58
CA GLY A 76 -2.16 -11.09 11.80
C GLY A 76 -2.27 -9.84 12.69
N GLN A 77 -3.05 -9.91 13.77
CA GLN A 77 -3.18 -8.80 14.72
C GLN A 77 -1.86 -8.52 15.46
N GLU A 78 -1.12 -9.57 15.82
CA GLU A 78 0.20 -9.41 16.44
C GLU A 78 1.20 -8.77 15.48
N LYS A 79 1.20 -9.20 14.21
CA LYS A 79 2.03 -8.61 13.16
C LYS A 79 1.74 -7.11 12.99
N GLU A 80 0.47 -6.70 12.95
CA GLU A 80 0.13 -5.28 12.84
C GLU A 80 0.64 -4.45 14.03
N LYS A 81 0.57 -4.99 15.26
CA LYS A 81 1.15 -4.31 16.44
C LYS A 81 2.66 -4.14 16.30
N ILE A 82 3.37 -5.20 15.87
CA ILE A 82 4.83 -5.14 15.68
C ILE A 82 5.17 -4.17 14.54
N PHE A 83 4.41 -4.17 13.45
CA PHE A 83 4.61 -3.21 12.37
C PHE A 83 4.51 -1.77 12.89
N LEU A 84 3.49 -1.45 13.69
CA LEU A 84 3.34 -0.12 14.29
C LEU A 84 4.48 0.25 15.25
N GLU A 85 5.06 -0.71 15.96
CA GLU A 85 6.26 -0.49 16.79
C GLU A 85 7.50 -0.18 15.94
N LEU A 86 7.56 -0.71 14.72
CA LEU A 86 8.67 -0.53 13.78
C LEU A 86 8.44 0.62 12.79
N ILE A 87 7.28 1.28 12.82
CA ILE A 87 6.86 2.25 11.79
C ILE A 87 7.84 3.41 11.60
N SER A 88 8.56 3.79 12.66
CA SER A 88 9.60 4.83 12.60
C SER A 88 10.83 4.45 11.76
N MET A 89 10.92 3.19 11.32
CA MET A 89 11.97 2.70 10.40
C MET A 89 11.54 2.78 8.93
N VAL A 90 10.29 3.14 8.66
CA VAL A 90 9.79 3.30 7.29
C VAL A 90 10.40 4.56 6.68
N GLU A 91 10.96 4.42 5.49
CA GLU A 91 11.51 5.52 4.71
C GLU A 91 10.61 5.82 3.49
N PRO A 92 10.60 7.04 2.99
CA PRO A 92 9.91 7.32 1.74
C PRO A 92 10.64 6.67 0.56
N LEU A 93 9.89 6.13 -0.41
CA LEU A 93 10.45 5.77 -1.72
C LEU A 93 10.75 7.06 -2.50
N HIS A 94 11.99 7.53 -2.41
CA HIS A 94 12.41 8.85 -2.90
C HIS A 94 12.04 9.10 -4.35
N ILE A 95 12.11 8.07 -5.20
CA ILE A 95 11.79 8.20 -6.63
C ILE A 95 10.33 8.62 -6.88
N VAL A 96 9.39 8.23 -6.00
CA VAL A 96 7.98 8.61 -6.06
C VAL A 96 7.70 9.82 -5.17
N ALA A 97 8.27 9.82 -3.96
CA ALA A 97 8.09 10.91 -2.99
C ALA A 97 8.54 12.28 -3.54
N ASP A 98 9.63 12.31 -4.32
CA ASP A 98 10.12 13.55 -4.94
C ASP A 98 9.18 14.05 -6.05
N ILE A 99 8.49 13.14 -6.76
CA ILE A 99 7.42 13.50 -7.70
C ILE A 99 6.29 14.17 -6.93
N ALA A 100 5.77 13.53 -5.86
CA ALA A 100 4.71 14.11 -5.04
C ALA A 100 5.09 15.52 -4.54
N LYS A 101 6.30 15.67 -3.99
CA LYS A 101 6.82 16.97 -3.51
C LYS A 101 6.89 18.01 -4.63
N SER A 102 7.32 17.61 -5.84
CA SER A 102 7.46 18.53 -6.97
C SER A 102 6.14 19.08 -7.50
N TYR A 103 5.02 18.35 -7.27
CA TYR A 103 3.67 18.75 -7.70
C TYR A 103 2.79 19.30 -6.58
N LYS A 104 3.26 19.34 -5.33
CA LYS A 104 2.49 19.90 -4.21
C LYS A 104 2.03 21.33 -4.49
N GLY A 105 0.72 21.52 -4.37
CA GLY A 105 0.06 22.83 -4.62
C GLY A 105 -0.09 23.21 -6.09
N LYS A 106 0.29 22.32 -7.03
CA LYS A 106 0.15 22.54 -8.48
C LYS A 106 -1.04 21.76 -9.05
N ILE A 107 -1.29 20.57 -8.55
CA ILE A 107 -2.41 19.70 -8.92
C ILE A 107 -2.95 19.02 -7.67
N PRO A 108 -4.21 18.57 -7.67
CA PRO A 108 -4.76 17.70 -6.63
C PRO A 108 -4.01 16.38 -6.55
N MET A 109 -3.80 15.90 -5.32
CA MET A 109 -3.14 14.63 -5.06
C MET A 109 -3.83 13.86 -3.94
N ALA A 110 -4.00 12.56 -4.11
CA ALA A 110 -4.62 11.68 -3.13
C ALA A 110 -3.76 10.43 -2.84
N ILE A 111 -4.04 9.82 -1.69
CA ILE A 111 -3.64 8.45 -1.38
C ILE A 111 -4.81 7.51 -1.68
N GLY A 112 -4.52 6.35 -2.28
CA GLY A 112 -5.48 5.26 -2.47
C GLY A 112 -4.87 3.94 -2.02
N SER A 113 -4.98 3.60 -0.72
CA SER A 113 -4.31 2.45 -0.10
C SER A 113 -5.29 1.33 0.28
N GLY A 114 -4.83 0.08 0.22
CA GLY A 114 -5.52 -1.08 0.79
C GLY A 114 -5.34 -1.23 2.31
N GLY A 115 -4.53 -0.40 2.95
CA GLY A 115 -4.31 -0.39 4.40
C GLY A 115 -5.47 0.22 5.19
N GLN A 116 -5.50 -0.07 6.49
CA GLN A 116 -6.43 0.58 7.43
C GLN A 116 -6.05 2.05 7.63
N ARG A 117 -7.03 2.93 7.77
CA ARG A 117 -6.83 4.39 7.91
C ARG A 117 -5.77 4.76 8.94
N LYS A 118 -5.86 4.17 10.14
CA LYS A 118 -4.89 4.46 11.21
C LYS A 118 -3.45 4.12 10.81
N THR A 119 -3.23 2.98 10.17
CA THR A 119 -1.89 2.56 9.73
C THR A 119 -1.38 3.47 8.62
N VAL A 120 -2.24 3.80 7.64
CA VAL A 120 -1.93 4.72 6.54
C VAL A 120 -1.50 6.08 7.07
N GLU A 121 -2.27 6.67 7.99
CA GLU A 121 -1.96 7.99 8.56
C GLU A 121 -0.64 7.98 9.35
N LEU A 122 -0.38 6.93 10.14
CA LEU A 122 0.88 6.78 10.87
C LEU A 122 2.08 6.55 9.94
N THR A 123 1.89 5.82 8.83
CA THR A 123 2.94 5.65 7.82
C THR A 123 3.26 6.98 7.13
N LEU A 124 2.24 7.75 6.75
CA LEU A 124 2.42 9.08 6.18
C LEU A 124 3.12 10.04 7.14
N ASP A 125 2.80 9.97 8.43
CA ASP A 125 3.49 10.77 9.46
C ASP A 125 4.97 10.37 9.58
N ALA A 126 5.26 9.06 9.61
CA ALA A 126 6.63 8.55 9.71
C ALA A 126 7.53 9.02 8.55
N ILE A 127 6.98 9.12 7.33
CA ILE A 127 7.73 9.59 6.15
C ILE A 127 7.61 11.10 5.88
N ASN A 128 7.07 11.88 6.85
CA ASN A 128 6.87 13.33 6.77
C ASN A 128 5.93 13.80 5.65
N PHE A 129 4.84 13.06 5.42
CA PHE A 129 3.75 13.40 4.49
C PHE A 129 2.40 13.64 5.20
N ASN A 130 2.40 13.94 6.50
CA ASN A 130 1.20 14.32 7.24
C ASN A 130 0.58 15.62 6.65
N ASN A 131 -0.75 15.62 6.47
CA ASN A 131 -1.49 16.73 5.85
C ASN A 131 -0.96 17.15 4.46
N PHE A 132 -0.33 16.21 3.76
CA PHE A 132 0.26 16.49 2.46
C PHE A 132 -0.72 16.31 1.30
N PHE A 133 -1.62 15.35 1.36
CA PHE A 133 -2.57 15.00 0.32
C PHE A 133 -3.92 15.68 0.51
N ASP A 134 -4.63 15.93 -0.60
CA ASP A 134 -5.95 16.57 -0.58
C ASP A 134 -7.03 15.56 -0.16
N SER A 135 -6.81 14.26 -0.40
CA SER A 135 -7.66 13.16 0.04
C SER A 135 -6.83 11.93 0.39
N ILE A 136 -7.35 11.11 1.30
CA ILE A 136 -6.81 9.80 1.68
C ILE A 136 -7.98 8.81 1.66
N VAL A 137 -7.93 7.83 0.75
CA VAL A 137 -8.89 6.73 0.66
C VAL A 137 -8.20 5.43 1.06
N THR A 138 -8.82 4.71 1.98
CA THR A 138 -8.29 3.50 2.60
C THR A 138 -9.28 2.34 2.48
N CYS A 139 -8.93 1.14 2.93
CA CYS A 139 -9.87 0.02 2.96
C CYS A 139 -11.10 0.29 3.85
N ASP A 140 -11.01 1.20 4.81
CA ASP A 140 -12.13 1.54 5.70
C ASP A 140 -13.19 2.43 5.01
N ASP A 141 -12.88 2.95 3.81
CA ASP A 141 -13.71 3.91 3.09
C ASP A 141 -14.47 3.29 1.89
N VAL A 142 -14.22 2.02 1.59
CA VAL A 142 -14.74 1.32 0.41
C VAL A 142 -15.39 -0.02 0.79
N GLU A 143 -16.30 -0.50 -0.04
CA GLU A 143 -16.91 -1.81 0.14
C GLU A 143 -16.11 -2.91 -0.56
N LYS A 144 -15.43 -2.57 -1.66
CA LYS A 144 -14.65 -3.50 -2.47
C LYS A 144 -13.19 -3.05 -2.55
N TYR A 145 -12.30 -4.02 -2.34
CA TYR A 145 -10.86 -3.79 -2.33
C TYR A 145 -10.25 -4.02 -3.70
N LYS A 146 -9.03 -3.51 -3.92
CA LYS A 146 -8.24 -3.81 -5.12
C LYS A 146 -8.23 -5.34 -5.37
N PRO A 147 -8.52 -5.82 -6.59
CA PRO A 147 -8.49 -5.12 -7.87
C PRO A 147 -9.77 -4.41 -8.31
N ASP A 148 -10.81 -4.31 -7.45
CA ASP A 148 -11.96 -3.45 -7.75
C ASP A 148 -11.53 -1.98 -7.81
N PRO A 149 -12.04 -1.17 -8.76
CA PRO A 149 -11.63 0.22 -8.96
C PRO A 149 -12.11 1.19 -7.88
N GLU A 150 -12.93 0.77 -6.93
CA GLU A 150 -13.66 1.65 -5.99
C GLU A 150 -12.72 2.60 -5.23
N THR A 151 -11.57 2.12 -4.74
CA THR A 151 -10.59 2.95 -4.02
C THR A 151 -10.13 4.15 -4.86
N PHE A 152 -9.76 3.93 -6.10
CA PHE A 152 -9.25 4.98 -6.98
C PHE A 152 -10.36 5.88 -7.52
N LEU A 153 -11.52 5.31 -7.85
CA LEU A 153 -12.70 6.10 -8.25
C LEU A 153 -13.14 7.06 -7.14
N LYS A 154 -13.13 6.60 -5.88
CA LYS A 154 -13.44 7.43 -4.74
C LYS A 154 -12.40 8.55 -4.54
N ALA A 155 -11.12 8.24 -4.67
CA ALA A 155 -10.05 9.23 -4.59
C ALA A 155 -10.21 10.34 -5.65
N ALA A 156 -10.50 9.95 -6.91
CA ALA A 156 -10.76 10.91 -7.98
C ALA A 156 -12.00 11.77 -7.70
N PHE A 157 -13.07 11.13 -7.21
CA PHE A 157 -14.31 11.83 -6.83
C PHE A 157 -14.07 12.88 -5.72
N GLU A 158 -13.33 12.53 -4.67
CA GLU A 158 -13.02 13.44 -3.57
C GLU A 158 -12.14 14.61 -4.00
N MET A 159 -11.25 14.41 -4.99
CA MET A 159 -10.48 15.48 -5.63
C MET A 159 -11.26 16.31 -6.65
N GLY A 160 -12.47 15.86 -7.06
CA GLY A 160 -13.27 16.53 -8.09
C GLY A 160 -12.67 16.42 -9.49
N VAL A 161 -11.91 15.34 -9.79
CA VAL A 161 -11.22 15.12 -11.07
C VAL A 161 -11.80 13.91 -11.79
N ASP A 162 -11.96 14.00 -13.12
CA ASP A 162 -12.40 12.87 -13.94
C ASP A 162 -11.34 11.75 -13.89
N PRO A 163 -11.72 10.48 -13.65
CA PRO A 163 -10.78 9.37 -13.57
C PRO A 163 -9.80 9.27 -14.75
N LYS A 164 -10.24 9.55 -15.98
CA LYS A 164 -9.36 9.53 -17.16
C LYS A 164 -8.23 10.57 -17.13
N ASP A 165 -8.38 11.63 -16.32
CA ASP A 165 -7.40 12.69 -16.13
C ASP A 165 -6.47 12.42 -14.91
N CYS A 166 -6.62 11.28 -14.24
CA CYS A 166 -5.80 10.86 -13.11
C CYS A 166 -4.67 9.93 -13.55
N VAL A 167 -3.50 10.08 -12.92
CA VAL A 167 -2.40 9.12 -12.97
C VAL A 167 -2.26 8.45 -11.62
N VAL A 168 -2.29 7.12 -11.61
CA VAL A 168 -2.06 6.28 -10.43
C VAL A 168 -0.63 5.79 -10.45
N PHE A 169 0.07 5.95 -9.32
CA PHE A 169 1.37 5.33 -9.06
C PHE A 169 1.14 4.10 -8.19
N GLU A 170 1.66 2.95 -8.59
CA GLU A 170 1.37 1.66 -7.98
C GLU A 170 2.50 0.64 -8.23
N ASP A 171 2.73 -0.28 -7.27
CA ASP A 171 3.68 -1.39 -7.38
C ASP A 171 3.01 -2.77 -7.37
N GLY A 172 1.76 -2.87 -6.90
CA GLY A 172 1.01 -4.13 -6.80
C GLY A 172 0.15 -4.44 -8.03
N ASN A 173 0.14 -5.69 -8.51
CA ASN A 173 -0.72 -6.10 -9.62
C ASN A 173 -2.21 -5.80 -9.35
N PRO A 174 -2.78 -6.07 -8.15
CA PRO A 174 -4.18 -5.76 -7.88
C PRO A 174 -4.49 -4.26 -8.01
N GLY A 175 -3.59 -3.38 -7.58
CA GLY A 175 -3.78 -1.94 -7.71
C GLY A 175 -3.64 -1.45 -9.15
N ILE A 176 -2.69 -2.00 -9.91
CA ILE A 176 -2.57 -1.71 -11.34
C ILE A 176 -3.84 -2.12 -12.10
N GLU A 177 -4.43 -3.27 -11.78
CA GLU A 177 -5.69 -3.73 -12.35
C GLU A 177 -6.84 -2.80 -11.95
N ALA A 178 -6.93 -2.41 -10.68
CA ALA A 178 -7.92 -1.48 -10.18
C ALA A 178 -7.87 -0.11 -10.89
N ALA A 179 -6.67 0.45 -11.07
CA ALA A 179 -6.48 1.72 -11.76
C ALA A 179 -6.88 1.64 -13.24
N LYS A 180 -6.51 0.56 -13.92
CA LYS A 180 -6.96 0.30 -15.31
C LYS A 180 -8.46 0.14 -15.41
N ALA A 181 -9.09 -0.60 -14.48
CA ALA A 181 -10.54 -0.76 -14.41
C ALA A 181 -11.27 0.56 -14.14
N ALA A 182 -10.64 1.49 -13.40
CA ALA A 182 -11.13 2.85 -13.19
C ALA A 182 -10.98 3.76 -14.43
N GLY A 183 -10.34 3.29 -15.51
CA GLY A 183 -10.04 4.10 -16.70
C GLY A 183 -8.94 5.14 -16.50
N MET A 184 -8.06 4.96 -15.50
CA MET A 184 -6.97 5.85 -15.18
C MET A 184 -5.68 5.48 -15.89
N MET A 185 -4.78 6.45 -16.03
CA MET A 185 -3.40 6.20 -16.43
C MET A 185 -2.63 5.58 -15.26
N VAL A 186 -1.70 4.66 -15.55
CA VAL A 186 -0.95 3.93 -14.53
C VAL A 186 0.55 4.08 -14.76
N VAL A 187 1.27 4.32 -13.68
CA VAL A 187 2.73 4.22 -13.60
C VAL A 187 3.05 3.05 -12.67
N ASP A 188 3.55 1.95 -13.24
CA ASP A 188 4.10 0.83 -12.47
C ASP A 188 5.47 1.24 -11.93
N VAL A 189 5.54 1.49 -10.62
CA VAL A 189 6.77 2.02 -10.02
C VAL A 189 7.89 0.99 -9.97
N ARG A 190 7.57 -0.32 -10.07
CA ARG A 190 8.57 -1.40 -10.10
C ARG A 190 9.54 -1.29 -11.28
N GLU A 191 9.11 -0.65 -12.36
CA GLU A 191 9.97 -0.42 -13.53
C GLU A 191 11.14 0.54 -13.23
N PHE A 192 11.15 1.18 -12.06
CA PHE A 192 12.08 2.25 -11.72
C PHE A 192 12.80 2.04 -10.37
N LEU A 193 12.47 0.97 -9.63
CA LEU A 193 13.08 0.59 -8.34
C LEU A 193 14.34 -0.27 -8.46
#